data_510ed74f1fe7ffe5397a03452aff8f69
#
_entry.id   510ed74f1fe7ffe5397a03452aff8f69
#
_cell.length_a   1.000
_cell.length_b   1.000
_cell.length_c   1.000
_cell.angle_alpha   90.00
_cell.angle_beta   90.00
_cell.angle_gamma   90.00
#
_symmetry.space_group_name_H-M   'P 1'
#
loop_
_entity.id
_entity.type
_entity.pdbx_description
1 polymer ?
#
loop_
_entity_poly.entity_id
_entity_poly.type
_entity_poly.pdbx_seq_one_letter_code
_entity_poly.pdbx_strand_id
1 'polypeptide(L)'
;ADGVVIITTKRGGDHPLRINTDYNFGISTPYAMPEMADGLTYANAVNEALANDGLPPRYTQDDLGRIAAGDPLIPSVDWKSEVLRKAAYTHNFNISFDGAEKRLRYYVMASYDGYKGLFNNTDLNEGYSTQYMNSTLKVRANLEAEITRTTKLRMNMSGRLSQNQTPYAGTYVGS
;
A
#
# COMPACT_ATOMS: atom_id res chain seq x y z
N ALA A 1 26.01 13.99 -26.52
CA ALA A 1 25.18 15.18 -26.31
C ALA A 1 24.43 14.96 -25.00
N ASP A 2 24.78 15.75 -23.99
CA ASP A 2 24.19 15.63 -22.67
C ASP A 2 22.83 16.36 -22.71
N GLY A 3 21.75 15.62 -22.52
CA GLY A 3 20.40 16.18 -22.49
C GLY A 3 20.16 16.94 -21.18
N VAL A 4 19.50 18.09 -21.25
CA VAL A 4 19.07 18.87 -20.08
C VAL A 4 17.57 18.74 -19.91
N VAL A 5 17.13 18.37 -18.71
CA VAL A 5 15.71 18.36 -18.31
C VAL A 5 15.43 19.59 -17.46
N ILE A 6 14.56 20.47 -17.95
CA ILE A 6 14.12 21.67 -17.21
C ILE A 6 12.72 21.39 -16.66
N ILE A 7 12.58 21.43 -15.33
CA ILE A 7 11.30 21.28 -14.65
C ILE A 7 10.82 22.65 -14.14
N THR A 8 9.70 23.11 -14.67
CA THR A 8 9.05 24.35 -14.21
C THR A 8 7.83 23.99 -13.35
N THR A 9 7.81 24.48 -12.12
CA THR A 9 6.68 24.23 -11.21
C THR A 9 5.55 25.22 -11.47
N LYS A 10 4.30 24.79 -11.20
CA LYS A 10 3.10 25.62 -11.36
C LYS A 10 3.19 26.85 -10.46
N ARG A 11 2.79 28.00 -10.98
CA ARG A 11 2.75 29.29 -10.29
C ARG A 11 1.33 29.82 -10.28
N GLY A 12 1.07 30.81 -9.42
CA GLY A 12 -0.21 31.52 -9.42
C GLY A 12 -0.51 32.16 -10.76
N GLY A 13 -1.72 31.97 -11.27
CA GLY A 13 -2.22 32.61 -12.45
C GLY A 13 -2.66 34.05 -12.16
N ASP A 14 -2.87 34.87 -13.25
CA ASP A 14 -3.36 36.23 -13.13
C ASP A 14 -4.90 36.26 -13.14
N HIS A 15 -5.48 35.72 -12.07
CA HIS A 15 -6.93 35.59 -11.86
C HIS A 15 -7.25 35.64 -10.37
N PRO A 16 -8.51 35.90 -9.97
CA PRO A 16 -8.97 35.76 -8.59
C PRO A 16 -8.72 34.34 -8.05
N LEU A 17 -8.79 34.21 -6.73
CA LEU A 17 -8.62 32.92 -6.07
C LEU A 17 -9.41 31.81 -6.78
N ARG A 18 -8.71 30.76 -7.16
CA ARG A 18 -9.25 29.49 -7.64
C ARG A 18 -8.87 28.39 -6.69
N ILE A 19 -9.84 27.56 -6.34
CA ILE A 19 -9.64 26.38 -5.52
C ILE A 19 -9.90 25.15 -6.40
N ASN A 20 -8.94 24.23 -6.44
CA ASN A 20 -9.10 22.95 -7.13
C ASN A 20 -8.94 21.84 -6.08
N THR A 21 -9.84 20.88 -6.12
CA THR A 21 -9.83 19.73 -5.23
C THR A 21 -10.06 18.48 -6.04
N ASP A 22 -9.19 17.49 -5.85
CA ASP A 22 -9.29 16.17 -6.47
C ASP A 22 -9.21 15.10 -5.40
N TYR A 23 -10.09 14.11 -5.49
CA TYR A 23 -10.05 12.93 -4.66
C TYR A 23 -10.21 11.69 -5.52
N ASN A 24 -9.26 10.77 -5.39
CA ASN A 24 -9.28 9.48 -6.04
C ASN A 24 -9.23 8.38 -5.00
N PHE A 25 -10.14 7.43 -5.12
CA PHE A 25 -10.17 6.20 -4.35
C PHE A 25 -9.96 5.02 -5.28
N GLY A 26 -8.99 4.16 -4.97
CA GLY A 26 -8.68 2.98 -5.74
C GLY A 26 -8.85 1.70 -4.91
N ILE A 27 -9.40 0.68 -5.54
CA ILE A 27 -9.48 -0.68 -5.02
C ILE A 27 -8.66 -1.57 -5.97
N SER A 28 -7.68 -2.28 -5.42
CA SER A 28 -6.86 -3.22 -6.18
C SER A 28 -7.07 -4.62 -5.63
N THR A 29 -7.51 -5.53 -6.50
CA THR A 29 -7.67 -6.94 -6.18
C THR A 29 -6.60 -7.76 -6.91
N PRO A 30 -6.09 -8.85 -6.32
CA PRO A 30 -5.21 -9.76 -7.04
C PRO A 30 -5.89 -10.31 -8.29
N TYR A 31 -5.24 -10.20 -9.44
CA TYR A 31 -5.76 -10.73 -10.71
C TYR A 31 -5.79 -12.26 -10.71
N ALA A 32 -4.74 -12.88 -10.18
CA ALA A 32 -4.65 -14.33 -10.04
C ALA A 32 -3.86 -14.64 -8.77
N MET A 33 -4.32 -15.63 -8.05
CA MET A 33 -3.61 -16.21 -6.90
C MET A 33 -3.62 -17.72 -7.06
N PRO A 34 -2.53 -18.42 -6.69
CA PRO A 34 -2.52 -19.87 -6.73
C PRO A 34 -3.63 -20.42 -5.83
N GLU A 35 -4.32 -21.44 -6.32
CA GLU A 35 -5.21 -22.22 -5.49
C GLU A 35 -4.37 -23.14 -4.59
N MET A 36 -4.67 -23.09 -3.30
CA MET A 36 -4.00 -23.93 -2.31
C MET A 36 -4.86 -25.16 -2.04
N ALA A 37 -4.23 -26.32 -1.95
CA ALA A 37 -4.92 -27.52 -1.53
C ALA A 37 -5.40 -27.38 -0.07
N ASP A 38 -6.61 -27.83 0.21
CA ASP A 38 -7.07 -27.97 1.58
C ASP A 38 -6.33 -29.12 2.30
N GLY A 39 -6.52 -29.24 3.62
CA GLY A 39 -5.82 -30.23 4.42
C GLY A 39 -6.10 -31.66 3.99
N LEU A 40 -7.33 -31.96 3.57
CA LEU A 40 -7.70 -33.29 3.13
C LEU A 40 -7.07 -33.65 1.77
N THR A 41 -7.14 -32.74 0.83
CA THR A 41 -6.50 -32.88 -0.50
C THR A 41 -4.99 -33.06 -0.35
N TYR A 42 -4.35 -32.25 0.52
CA TYR A 42 -2.92 -32.36 0.82
C TYR A 42 -2.57 -33.73 1.44
N ALA A 43 -3.31 -34.17 2.46
CA ALA A 43 -3.05 -35.42 3.13
C ALA A 43 -3.19 -36.65 2.20
N ASN A 44 -4.20 -36.63 1.32
CA ASN A 44 -4.40 -37.69 0.31
C ASN A 44 -3.26 -37.68 -0.72
N ALA A 45 -2.83 -36.50 -1.22
CA ALA A 45 -1.73 -36.40 -2.16
C ALA A 45 -0.40 -36.91 -1.57
N VAL A 46 -0.13 -36.61 -0.29
CA VAL A 46 1.06 -37.14 0.43
C VAL A 46 1.01 -38.67 0.54
N ASN A 47 -0.13 -39.22 0.90
CA ASN A 47 -0.29 -40.66 0.98
C ASN A 47 -0.14 -41.35 -0.39
N GLU A 48 -0.67 -40.77 -1.44
CA GLU A 48 -0.52 -41.26 -2.82
C GLU A 48 0.96 -41.22 -3.26
N ALA A 49 1.66 -40.13 -3.00
CA ALA A 49 3.11 -40.04 -3.29
C ALA A 49 3.92 -41.12 -2.55
N LEU A 50 3.64 -41.35 -1.26
CA LEU A 50 4.31 -42.37 -0.47
C LEU A 50 3.99 -43.77 -1.00
N ALA A 51 2.75 -44.04 -1.39
CA ALA A 51 2.36 -45.32 -1.98
C ALA A 51 3.09 -45.59 -3.31
N ASN A 52 3.30 -44.57 -4.15
CA ASN A 52 4.07 -44.70 -5.36
C ASN A 52 5.55 -45.06 -5.11
N ASP A 53 6.09 -44.57 -3.99
CA ASP A 53 7.44 -44.91 -3.52
C ASP A 53 7.51 -46.22 -2.74
N GLY A 54 6.39 -46.98 -2.60
CA GLY A 54 6.32 -48.20 -1.84
C GLY A 54 6.43 -48.03 -0.31
N LEU A 55 6.15 -46.80 0.17
CA LEU A 55 6.23 -46.45 1.59
C LEU A 55 4.82 -46.50 2.25
N PRO A 56 4.75 -46.73 3.58
CA PRO A 56 3.48 -46.68 4.29
C PRO A 56 2.86 -45.30 4.30
N PRO A 57 1.53 -45.18 4.37
CA PRO A 57 0.85 -43.89 4.43
C PRO A 57 1.24 -43.11 5.69
N ARG A 58 1.40 -41.81 5.55
CA ARG A 58 1.68 -40.87 6.66
C ARG A 58 0.42 -40.55 7.46
N TYR A 59 -0.70 -40.38 6.77
CA TYR A 59 -1.99 -40.07 7.36
C TYR A 59 -2.85 -41.33 7.37
N THR A 60 -3.32 -41.73 8.56
CA THR A 60 -4.20 -42.87 8.70
C THR A 60 -5.62 -42.55 8.21
N GLN A 61 -6.47 -43.57 8.03
CA GLN A 61 -7.89 -43.36 7.71
C GLN A 61 -8.63 -42.55 8.78
N ASP A 62 -8.24 -42.74 10.06
CA ASP A 62 -8.77 -41.95 11.17
C ASP A 62 -8.37 -40.47 11.03
N ASP A 63 -7.09 -40.17 10.74
CA ASP A 63 -6.61 -38.82 10.51
C ASP A 63 -7.37 -38.15 9.36
N LEU A 64 -7.54 -38.84 8.24
CA LEU A 64 -8.29 -38.33 7.09
C LEU A 64 -9.75 -38.04 7.46
N GLY A 65 -10.37 -38.92 8.23
CA GLY A 65 -11.73 -38.74 8.74
C GLY A 65 -11.86 -37.51 9.66
N ARG A 66 -10.89 -37.31 10.54
CA ARG A 66 -10.84 -36.16 11.46
C ARG A 66 -10.61 -34.86 10.72
N ILE A 67 -9.70 -34.82 9.73
CA ILE A 67 -9.48 -33.65 8.87
C ILE A 67 -10.76 -33.30 8.13
N ALA A 68 -11.44 -34.30 7.54
CA ALA A 68 -12.69 -34.07 6.82
C ALA A 68 -13.83 -33.58 7.74
N ALA A 69 -13.84 -34.02 9.01
CA ALA A 69 -14.80 -33.57 10.01
C ALA A 69 -14.49 -32.18 10.60
N GLY A 70 -13.35 -31.58 10.26
CA GLY A 70 -12.93 -30.27 10.78
C GLY A 70 -12.48 -30.34 12.26
N ASP A 71 -11.81 -31.40 12.66
CA ASP A 71 -11.31 -31.58 14.03
C ASP A 71 -10.31 -30.43 14.37
N PRO A 72 -10.53 -29.68 15.47
CA PRO A 72 -9.66 -28.58 15.87
C PRO A 72 -8.21 -29.00 16.18
N LEU A 73 -7.97 -30.28 16.48
CA LEU A 73 -6.64 -30.81 16.75
C LEU A 73 -5.83 -31.11 15.49
N ILE A 74 -6.51 -31.21 14.32
CA ILE A 74 -5.89 -31.41 13.00
C ILE A 74 -6.56 -30.43 12.03
N PRO A 75 -6.35 -29.11 12.20
CA PRO A 75 -7.10 -28.12 11.46
C PRO A 75 -6.66 -28.04 10.00
N SER A 76 -7.64 -27.91 9.09
CA SER A 76 -7.43 -27.50 7.71
C SER A 76 -7.66 -26.01 7.60
N VAL A 77 -6.58 -25.22 7.57
CA VAL A 77 -6.65 -23.76 7.59
C VAL A 77 -6.41 -23.21 6.18
N ASP A 78 -7.31 -22.37 5.69
CA ASP A 78 -7.05 -21.55 4.50
C ASP A 78 -6.15 -20.36 4.87
N TRP A 79 -4.85 -20.61 4.92
CA TRP A 79 -3.85 -19.59 5.25
C TRP A 79 -3.90 -18.37 4.35
N LYS A 80 -4.37 -18.51 3.12
CA LYS A 80 -4.52 -17.39 2.19
C LYS A 80 -5.58 -16.40 2.68
N SER A 81 -6.73 -16.88 3.09
CA SER A 81 -7.81 -16.04 3.62
C SER A 81 -7.48 -15.47 5.00
N GLU A 82 -6.70 -16.19 5.82
CA GLU A 82 -6.25 -15.70 7.11
C GLU A 82 -5.23 -14.57 7.00
N VAL A 83 -4.28 -14.71 6.08
CA VAL A 83 -3.15 -13.77 5.95
C VAL A 83 -3.46 -12.60 5.01
N LEU A 84 -4.37 -12.79 4.04
CA LEU A 84 -4.62 -11.80 3.00
C LEU A 84 -6.05 -11.30 3.01
N ARG A 85 -6.19 -10.01 2.76
CA ARG A 85 -7.46 -9.36 2.43
C ARG A 85 -7.81 -9.57 0.96
N LYS A 86 -9.07 -9.43 0.66
CA LYS A 86 -9.57 -9.52 -0.72
C LYS A 86 -9.15 -8.33 -1.59
N ALA A 87 -8.83 -7.17 -0.97
CA ALA A 87 -8.47 -5.96 -1.69
C ALA A 87 -7.49 -5.08 -0.90
N ALA A 88 -6.64 -4.38 -1.63
CA ALA A 88 -5.85 -3.25 -1.19
C ALA A 88 -6.54 -1.93 -1.56
N TYR A 89 -6.26 -0.88 -0.80
CA TYR A 89 -6.92 0.41 -0.95
C TYR A 89 -5.91 1.53 -1.16
N THR A 90 -6.24 2.45 -2.07
CA THR A 90 -5.50 3.70 -2.29
C THR A 90 -6.42 4.89 -2.11
N HIS A 91 -5.88 5.93 -1.51
CA HIS A 91 -6.52 7.22 -1.35
C HIS A 91 -5.55 8.30 -1.82
N ASN A 92 -5.98 9.12 -2.78
CA ASN A 92 -5.23 10.28 -3.22
C ASN A 92 -6.13 11.50 -3.08
N PHE A 93 -5.72 12.44 -2.26
CA PHE A 93 -6.40 13.71 -2.08
C PHE A 93 -5.46 14.83 -2.44
N ASN A 94 -5.94 15.77 -3.25
CA ASN A 94 -5.22 16.99 -3.61
C ASN A 94 -6.13 18.19 -3.41
N ILE A 95 -5.57 19.25 -2.86
CA ILE A 95 -6.19 20.57 -2.83
C ILE A 95 -5.17 21.61 -3.23
N SER A 96 -5.56 22.53 -4.07
CA SER A 96 -4.71 23.65 -4.43
C SER A 96 -5.47 24.96 -4.49
N PHE A 97 -4.78 26.01 -4.14
CA PHE A 97 -5.23 27.39 -4.14
C PHE A 97 -4.29 28.17 -5.03
N ASP A 98 -4.79 28.82 -6.05
CA ASP A 98 -3.98 29.66 -6.93
C ASP A 98 -4.71 30.94 -7.33
N GLY A 99 -3.95 32.00 -7.54
CA GLY A 99 -4.49 33.30 -7.93
C GLY A 99 -3.49 34.41 -7.83
N ALA A 100 -3.98 35.61 -8.14
CA ALA A 100 -3.26 36.85 -7.94
C ALA A 100 -4.17 37.91 -7.30
N GLU A 101 -3.57 38.70 -6.45
CA GLU A 101 -4.20 39.90 -5.89
C GLU A 101 -3.19 41.03 -5.83
N LYS A 102 -3.52 42.16 -6.53
CA LYS A 102 -2.66 43.34 -6.62
C LYS A 102 -1.24 43.01 -7.08
N ARG A 103 -0.30 42.88 -6.13
CA ARG A 103 1.12 42.64 -6.37
C ARG A 103 1.59 41.27 -5.92
N LEU A 104 0.67 40.38 -5.52
CA LEU A 104 0.95 39.03 -5.03
C LEU A 104 0.34 37.99 -5.96
N ARG A 105 1.16 37.05 -6.44
CA ARG A 105 0.73 35.83 -7.10
C ARG A 105 1.09 34.66 -6.20
N TYR A 106 0.17 33.72 -6.06
CA TYR A 106 0.38 32.57 -5.18
C TYR A 106 -0.15 31.28 -5.77
N TYR A 107 0.55 30.21 -5.50
CA TYR A 107 0.11 28.85 -5.69
C TYR A 107 0.47 28.06 -4.44
N VAL A 108 -0.54 27.52 -3.76
CA VAL A 108 -0.37 26.69 -2.55
C VAL A 108 -1.09 25.38 -2.81
N MET A 109 -0.45 24.27 -2.50
CA MET A 109 -1.08 22.94 -2.59
C MET A 109 -0.73 22.07 -1.38
N ALA A 110 -1.68 21.21 -1.03
CA ALA A 110 -1.47 20.07 -0.17
C ALA A 110 -1.98 18.82 -0.86
N SER A 111 -1.25 17.72 -0.73
CA SER A 111 -1.70 16.42 -1.20
C SER A 111 -1.41 15.34 -0.17
N TYR A 112 -2.31 14.38 -0.10
CA TYR A 112 -2.18 13.19 0.72
C TYR A 112 -2.32 11.96 -0.17
N ASP A 113 -1.33 11.08 -0.12
CA ASP A 113 -1.34 9.78 -0.76
C ASP A 113 -1.32 8.69 0.32
N GLY A 114 -2.32 7.85 0.35
CA GLY A 114 -2.45 6.73 1.27
C GLY A 114 -2.57 5.41 0.53
N TYR A 115 -1.85 4.40 0.97
CA TYR A 115 -1.95 3.03 0.47
C TYR A 115 -2.01 2.05 1.63
N LYS A 116 -2.94 1.09 1.55
CA LYS A 116 -3.08 -0.01 2.48
C LYS A 116 -3.07 -1.33 1.71
N GLY A 117 -2.06 -2.16 1.98
CA GLY A 117 -1.79 -3.40 1.26
C GLY A 117 -2.77 -4.54 1.57
N LEU A 118 -2.47 -5.70 1.00
CA LEU A 118 -3.32 -6.90 1.08
C LEU A 118 -3.15 -7.69 2.37
N PHE A 119 -2.08 -7.49 3.14
CA PHE A 119 -1.89 -8.28 4.35
C PHE A 119 -2.98 -8.01 5.37
N ASN A 120 -3.50 -9.06 5.97
CA ASN A 120 -4.43 -8.95 7.08
C ASN A 120 -3.65 -8.57 8.34
N ASN A 121 -4.19 -7.62 9.12
CA ASN A 121 -3.61 -7.31 10.42
C ASN A 121 -4.24 -8.26 11.42
N THR A 122 -3.47 -9.20 11.92
CA THR A 122 -3.92 -10.06 13.02
C THR A 122 -3.42 -9.46 14.32
N ASP A 123 -4.31 -9.26 15.28
CA ASP A 123 -4.00 -8.75 16.63
C ASP A 123 -3.14 -9.74 17.44
N LEU A 124 -2.79 -10.89 16.84
CA LEU A 124 -1.96 -11.94 17.42
C LEU A 124 -0.48 -11.55 17.56
N ASN A 125 -0.06 -10.44 16.99
CA ASN A 125 1.35 -10.02 16.94
C ASN A 125 1.75 -9.04 18.05
N GLU A 126 1.22 -9.17 19.26
CA GLU A 126 1.64 -8.38 20.43
C GLU A 126 1.75 -6.85 20.15
N GLY A 127 0.81 -6.31 19.35
CA GLY A 127 0.77 -4.88 19.00
C GLY A 127 1.58 -4.49 17.76
N TYR A 128 2.24 -5.42 17.09
CA TYR A 128 2.90 -5.16 15.81
C TYR A 128 1.95 -5.40 14.64
N SER A 129 1.90 -4.45 13.71
CA SER A 129 1.10 -4.57 12.50
C SER A 129 1.89 -5.28 11.39
N THR A 130 1.33 -6.34 10.82
CA THR A 130 1.85 -6.99 9.61
C THR A 130 1.41 -6.28 8.34
N GLN A 131 0.62 -5.22 8.47
CA GLN A 131 0.07 -4.47 7.36
C GLN A 131 1.14 -3.66 6.64
N TYR A 132 1.23 -3.80 5.31
CA TYR A 132 1.95 -2.84 4.50
C TYR A 132 1.12 -1.57 4.34
N MET A 133 1.63 -0.47 4.83
CA MET A 133 1.01 0.85 4.70
C MET A 133 2.04 1.88 4.27
N ASN A 134 1.60 2.77 3.40
CA ASN A 134 2.36 3.95 3.00
C ASN A 134 1.43 5.15 3.08
N SER A 135 1.87 6.20 3.74
CA SER A 135 1.19 7.49 3.71
C SER A 135 2.19 8.60 3.45
N THR A 136 1.83 9.53 2.58
CA THR A 136 2.68 10.66 2.23
C THR A 136 1.84 11.92 2.17
N LEU A 137 2.20 12.89 2.99
CA LEU A 137 1.70 14.26 2.94
C LEU A 137 2.74 15.13 2.21
N LYS A 138 2.30 15.89 1.23
CA LYS A 138 3.13 16.85 0.49
C LYS A 138 2.47 18.22 0.57
N VAL A 139 3.27 19.23 0.83
CA VAL A 139 2.85 20.63 0.79
C VAL A 139 3.79 21.42 -0.12
N ARG A 140 3.25 22.39 -0.84
CA ARG A 140 4.03 23.31 -1.65
C ARG A 140 3.40 24.69 -1.64
N ALA A 141 4.25 25.70 -1.56
CA ALA A 141 3.85 27.09 -1.73
C ALA A 141 4.84 27.79 -2.66
N ASN A 142 4.33 28.40 -3.72
CA ASN A 142 5.07 29.23 -4.66
C ASN A 142 4.44 30.63 -4.60
N LEU A 143 5.22 31.61 -4.15
CA LEU A 143 4.79 32.98 -3.98
C LEU A 143 5.66 33.90 -4.85
N GLU A 144 5.05 34.86 -5.50
CA GLU A 144 5.72 35.92 -6.22
C GLU A 144 5.09 37.27 -5.84
N ALA A 145 5.89 38.14 -5.22
CA ALA A 145 5.46 39.45 -4.77
C ALA A 145 6.25 40.57 -5.46
N GLU A 146 5.57 41.57 -5.97
CA GLU A 146 6.17 42.80 -6.47
C GLU A 146 6.35 43.78 -5.31
N ILE A 147 7.57 43.84 -4.76
CA ILE A 147 7.88 44.73 -3.62
C ILE A 147 7.92 46.21 -4.08
N THR A 148 8.57 46.44 -5.22
CA THR A 148 8.61 47.75 -5.89
C THR A 148 8.38 47.53 -7.38
N ARG A 149 8.33 48.63 -8.16
CA ARG A 149 8.22 48.53 -9.63
C ARG A 149 9.40 47.78 -10.29
N THR A 150 10.55 47.75 -9.62
CA THR A 150 11.78 47.16 -10.13
C THR A 150 12.22 45.92 -9.34
N THR A 151 11.56 45.60 -8.20
CA THR A 151 11.98 44.54 -7.31
C THR A 151 10.85 43.50 -7.15
N LYS A 152 11.15 42.25 -7.49
CA LYS A 152 10.26 41.10 -7.30
C LYS A 152 10.90 40.11 -6.33
N LEU A 153 10.12 39.65 -5.38
CA LEU A 153 10.47 38.55 -4.48
C LEU A 153 9.79 37.26 -4.95
N ARG A 154 10.56 36.19 -5.11
CA ARG A 154 10.06 34.86 -5.40
C ARG A 154 10.45 33.91 -4.27
N MET A 155 9.46 33.21 -3.73
CA MET A 155 9.67 32.23 -2.69
C MET A 155 9.03 30.90 -3.11
N ASN A 156 9.82 29.82 -3.08
CA ASN A 156 9.34 28.47 -3.34
C ASN A 156 9.65 27.61 -2.12
N MET A 157 8.61 27.08 -1.50
CA MET A 157 8.69 26.20 -0.36
C MET A 157 8.05 24.87 -0.69
N SER A 158 8.63 23.77 -0.21
CA SER A 158 8.01 22.46 -0.29
C SER A 158 8.41 21.59 0.90
N GLY A 159 7.46 20.79 1.36
CA GLY A 159 7.67 19.82 2.41
C GLY A 159 7.04 18.49 2.04
N ARG A 160 7.63 17.41 2.51
CA ARG A 160 7.11 16.05 2.39
C ARG A 160 7.30 15.32 3.70
N LEU A 161 6.21 14.73 4.20
CA LEU A 161 6.23 13.80 5.31
C LEU A 161 5.76 12.44 4.78
N SER A 162 6.61 11.42 4.91
CA SER A 162 6.29 10.05 4.48
C SER A 162 6.40 9.12 5.67
N GLN A 163 5.38 8.30 5.84
CA GLN A 163 5.37 7.21 6.81
C GLN A 163 5.18 5.90 6.04
N ASN A 164 6.15 5.00 6.19
CA ASN A 164 6.11 3.67 5.61
C ASN A 164 6.10 2.65 6.74
N GLN A 165 5.19 1.70 6.65
CA GLN A 165 5.15 0.54 7.51
C GLN A 165 5.22 -0.69 6.61
N THR A 166 6.21 -1.55 6.86
CA THR A 166 6.41 -2.80 6.14
C THR A 166 6.46 -3.94 7.14
N PRO A 167 5.88 -5.10 6.81
CA PRO A 167 6.09 -6.29 7.63
C PRO A 167 7.60 -6.58 7.69
N TYR A 168 8.11 -6.82 8.88
CA TYR A 168 9.50 -7.23 9.04
C TYR A 168 9.63 -8.71 8.67
N ALA A 169 10.20 -8.99 7.52
CA ALA A 169 10.67 -10.33 7.19
C ALA A 169 12.12 -10.44 7.71
N GLY A 170 12.26 -10.93 8.92
CA GLY A 170 13.59 -11.27 9.46
C GLY A 170 14.23 -12.32 8.56
N THR A 171 15.42 -12.04 8.06
CA THR A 171 16.27 -13.06 7.44
C THR A 171 16.70 -13.98 8.57
N TYR A 172 16.13 -15.18 8.65
CA TYR A 172 16.74 -16.24 9.44
C TYR A 172 18.06 -16.59 8.74
N VAL A 173 19.15 -16.02 9.21
CA VAL A 173 20.46 -16.59 8.96
C VAL A 173 20.56 -17.81 9.87
N GLY A 174 20.24 -18.97 9.29
CA GLY A 174 20.47 -20.24 9.99
C GLY A 174 21.95 -20.37 10.29
N SER A 175 22.26 -20.43 11.56
CA SER A 175 23.56 -20.89 12.08
C SER A 175 23.67 -22.39 12.02
#